data_662baeccf1b60fbac6f404bf85855678
#
_entry.id   662baeccf1b60fbac6f404bf85855678
#
_cell.length_a   1.000
_cell.length_b   1.000
_cell.length_c   1.000
_cell.angle_alpha   90.00
_cell.angle_beta   90.00
_cell.angle_gamma   90.00
#
_symmetry.space_group_name_H-M   'P 1'
#
loop_
_entity.id
_entity.type
_entity.pdbx_description
1 polymer ?
#
loop_
_entity_poly.entity_id
_entity_poly.type
_entity_poly.pdbx_seq_one_letter_code
_entity_poly.pdbx_strand_id
1 'polypeptide(L)'
;STDDIAAKAGISKGLLFYYFHNKKSLYLFLYDYTKKIVTDQVVDTHFDEITDFFELLSYSAEKKAALLSRNPYIMDFVMRCFYPEKEEVSDSLNSTNQEYIDNSIFWYFKNVDFTKFRDDTDPEKILRMLLWMTDGYISEKRRQGKPFVLEEIMQDFGEWSDMFRKMAYKEEFL
;
A
#
# COMPACT_ATOMS: atom_id res chain seq x y z
N SER A 1 22.98 4.07 -9.81
CA SER A 1 24.02 3.14 -9.31
C SER A 1 24.20 3.32 -7.79
N THR A 2 24.94 2.41 -7.14
CA THR A 2 25.31 2.55 -5.71
C THR A 2 26.26 3.71 -5.48
N ASP A 3 27.03 4.10 -6.49
CA ASP A 3 27.91 5.27 -6.45
C ASP A 3 27.09 6.57 -6.38
N ASP A 4 26.03 6.68 -7.18
CA ASP A 4 25.12 7.81 -7.17
C ASP A 4 24.37 7.92 -5.84
N ILE A 5 23.96 6.79 -5.26
CA ILE A 5 23.30 6.75 -3.95
C ILE A 5 24.26 7.25 -2.86
N ALA A 6 25.49 6.74 -2.82
CA ALA A 6 26.50 7.15 -1.85
C ALA A 6 26.83 8.64 -1.99
N ALA A 7 27.02 9.12 -3.24
CA ALA A 7 27.30 10.53 -3.51
C ALA A 7 26.16 11.45 -3.04
N LYS A 8 24.89 11.09 -3.33
CA LYS A 8 23.72 11.87 -2.88
C LYS A 8 23.55 11.84 -1.36
N ALA A 9 23.91 10.74 -0.71
CA ALA A 9 23.87 10.61 0.74
C ALA A 9 25.08 11.29 1.44
N GLY A 10 26.06 11.81 0.69
CA GLY A 10 27.24 12.45 1.24
C GLY A 10 28.20 11.48 1.95
N ILE A 11 28.19 10.20 1.58
CA ILE A 11 29.02 9.14 2.18
C ILE A 11 29.88 8.45 1.13
N SER A 12 30.93 7.74 1.58
CA SER A 12 31.71 6.91 0.67
C SER A 12 30.97 5.62 0.30
N LYS A 13 31.25 5.07 -0.88
CA LYS A 13 30.76 3.75 -1.30
C LYS A 13 31.16 2.65 -0.32
N GLY A 14 32.38 2.71 0.23
CA GLY A 14 32.85 1.76 1.24
C GLY A 14 31.98 1.78 2.50
N LEU A 15 31.58 2.97 2.96
CA LEU A 15 30.69 3.13 4.11
C LEU A 15 29.28 2.59 3.80
N LEU A 16 28.76 2.82 2.60
CA LEU A 16 27.49 2.27 2.16
C LEU A 16 27.51 0.71 2.25
N PHE A 17 28.55 0.09 1.70
CA PHE A 17 28.67 -1.38 1.72
C PHE A 17 29.03 -1.97 3.09
N TYR A 18 29.66 -1.17 3.95
CA TYR A 18 29.88 -1.57 5.33
C TYR A 18 28.56 -1.80 6.07
N TYR A 19 27.56 -0.93 5.87
CA TYR A 19 26.26 -1.06 6.51
C TYR A 19 25.31 -2.05 5.80
N PHE A 20 25.28 -2.03 4.46
CA PHE A 20 24.27 -2.74 3.69
C PHE A 20 24.79 -3.97 2.94
N HIS A 21 26.12 -4.23 2.99
CA HIS A 21 26.80 -5.36 2.34
C HIS A 21 26.65 -5.43 0.82
N ASN A 22 25.44 -5.23 0.29
CA ASN A 22 25.15 -5.24 -1.15
C ASN A 22 23.91 -4.38 -1.48
N LYS A 23 23.67 -4.18 -2.78
CA LYS A 23 22.55 -3.38 -3.27
C LYS A 23 21.19 -3.96 -2.90
N LYS A 24 21.06 -5.29 -2.87
CA LYS A 24 19.82 -5.98 -2.50
C LYS A 24 19.45 -5.69 -1.04
N SER A 25 20.40 -5.81 -0.14
CA SER A 25 20.19 -5.52 1.29
C SER A 25 19.79 -4.05 1.54
N LEU A 26 20.43 -3.12 0.83
CA LEU A 26 20.03 -1.71 0.87
C LEU A 26 18.60 -1.52 0.36
N TYR A 27 18.24 -2.20 -0.73
CA TYR A 27 16.89 -2.09 -1.30
C TYR A 27 15.82 -2.60 -0.35
N LEU A 28 16.04 -3.76 0.28
CA LEU A 28 15.12 -4.34 1.27
C LEU A 28 15.01 -3.46 2.52
N PHE A 29 16.10 -2.90 2.99
CA PHE A 29 16.09 -1.94 4.09
C PHE A 29 15.24 -0.70 3.77
N LEU A 30 15.42 -0.12 2.58
CA LEU A 30 14.63 1.02 2.12
C LEU A 30 13.14 0.65 1.99
N TYR A 31 12.85 -0.57 1.56
CA TYR A 31 11.48 -1.06 1.49
C TYR A 31 10.84 -1.12 2.89
N ASP A 32 11.51 -1.73 3.87
CA ASP A 32 11.01 -1.80 5.25
C ASP A 32 10.88 -0.42 5.91
N TYR A 33 11.84 0.47 5.65
CA TYR A 33 11.81 1.86 6.11
C TYR A 33 10.61 2.61 5.52
N THR A 34 10.34 2.43 4.23
CA THR A 34 9.19 3.05 3.55
C THR A 34 7.86 2.51 4.09
N LYS A 35 7.75 1.19 4.31
CA LYS A 35 6.58 0.60 4.96
C LYS A 35 6.32 1.24 6.32
N LYS A 36 7.37 1.39 7.14
CA LYS A 36 7.27 2.02 8.45
C LYS A 36 6.74 3.45 8.34
N ILE A 37 7.31 4.28 7.46
CA ILE A 37 6.85 5.66 7.23
C ILE A 37 5.37 5.68 6.87
N VAL A 38 4.93 4.82 5.92
CA VAL A 38 3.53 4.75 5.50
C VAL A 38 2.64 4.33 6.67
N THR A 39 3.02 3.32 7.43
CA THR A 39 2.25 2.85 8.59
C THR A 39 2.15 3.93 9.66
N ASP A 40 3.25 4.55 10.04
CA ASP A 40 3.28 5.60 11.06
C ASP A 40 2.43 6.84 10.69
N GLN A 41 2.21 7.08 9.38
CA GLN A 41 1.35 8.18 8.90
C GLN A 41 -0.13 7.81 8.83
N VAL A 42 -0.45 6.55 8.63
CA VAL A 42 -1.83 6.07 8.52
C VAL A 42 -2.42 5.81 9.90
N VAL A 43 -1.62 5.21 10.78
CA VAL A 43 -2.06 4.76 12.09
C VAL A 43 -1.88 5.88 13.11
N ASP A 44 -2.94 6.60 13.34
CA ASP A 44 -3.03 7.62 14.40
C ASP A 44 -4.22 7.30 15.33
N THR A 45 -4.48 8.20 16.28
CA THR A 45 -5.57 8.01 17.26
C THR A 45 -6.92 7.85 16.58
N HIS A 46 -7.18 8.59 15.52
CA HIS A 46 -8.45 8.51 14.79
C HIS A 46 -8.61 7.18 14.05
N PHE A 47 -7.51 6.64 13.49
CA PHE A 47 -7.52 5.30 12.89
C PHE A 47 -8.04 4.23 13.88
N ASP A 48 -7.61 4.30 15.14
CA ASP A 48 -8.02 3.36 16.17
C ASP A 48 -9.49 3.54 16.65
N GLU A 49 -10.11 4.68 16.36
CA GLU A 49 -11.51 4.99 16.67
C GLU A 49 -12.49 4.54 15.58
N ILE A 50 -12.02 4.34 14.34
CA ILE A 50 -12.89 3.95 13.22
C ILE A 50 -13.33 2.50 13.38
N THR A 51 -14.64 2.29 13.40
CA THR A 51 -15.26 0.96 13.49
C THR A 51 -15.95 0.52 12.20
N ASP A 52 -16.09 1.40 11.23
CA ASP A 52 -16.66 1.08 9.93
C ASP A 52 -15.58 0.63 8.94
N PHE A 53 -15.80 -0.50 8.28
CA PHE A 53 -14.83 -1.11 7.38
C PHE A 53 -14.48 -0.21 6.18
N PHE A 54 -15.49 0.34 5.51
CA PHE A 54 -15.25 1.16 4.32
C PHE A 54 -14.72 2.55 4.67
N GLU A 55 -15.14 3.12 5.80
CA GLU A 55 -14.58 4.35 6.34
C GLU A 55 -13.09 4.18 6.67
N LEU A 56 -12.71 3.07 7.31
CA LEU A 56 -11.32 2.76 7.62
C LEU A 56 -10.47 2.62 6.35
N LEU A 57 -10.99 1.97 5.32
CA LEU A 57 -10.32 1.85 4.02
C LEU A 57 -10.12 3.22 3.36
N SER A 58 -11.16 4.04 3.32
CA SER A 58 -11.10 5.38 2.72
C SER A 58 -10.13 6.29 3.47
N TYR A 59 -10.23 6.33 4.80
CA TYR A 59 -9.31 7.08 5.66
C TYR A 59 -7.85 6.71 5.42
N SER A 60 -7.59 5.41 5.38
CA SER A 60 -6.24 4.90 5.14
C SER A 60 -5.72 5.22 3.75
N ALA A 61 -6.57 5.12 2.73
CA ALA A 61 -6.23 5.47 1.36
C ALA A 61 -5.90 6.97 1.25
N GLU A 62 -6.70 7.85 1.85
CA GLU A 62 -6.46 9.29 1.88
C GLU A 62 -5.15 9.66 2.58
N LYS A 63 -4.86 9.06 3.73
CA LYS A 63 -3.59 9.28 4.45
C LYS A 63 -2.38 8.85 3.62
N LYS A 64 -2.46 7.67 2.98
CA LYS A 64 -1.41 7.18 2.07
C LYS A 64 -1.25 8.11 0.87
N ALA A 65 -2.34 8.53 0.25
CA ALA A 65 -2.32 9.44 -0.88
C ALA A 65 -1.68 10.79 -0.51
N ALA A 66 -2.05 11.37 0.63
CA ALA A 66 -1.48 12.62 1.13
C ALA A 66 0.03 12.52 1.42
N LEU A 67 0.49 11.37 1.94
CA LEU A 67 1.92 11.11 2.14
C LEU A 67 2.66 11.03 0.80
N LEU A 68 2.13 10.24 -0.13
CA LEU A 68 2.77 9.97 -1.42
C LEU A 68 2.82 11.22 -2.31
N SER A 69 1.78 12.04 -2.33
CA SER A 69 1.78 13.32 -3.08
C SER A 69 2.83 14.30 -2.58
N ARG A 70 3.09 14.31 -1.28
CA ARG A 70 4.13 15.18 -0.68
C ARG A 70 5.55 14.64 -0.85
N ASN A 71 5.68 13.36 -1.20
CA ASN A 71 6.96 12.65 -1.26
C ASN A 71 7.08 11.84 -2.57
N PRO A 72 7.29 12.52 -3.73
CA PRO A 72 7.29 11.85 -5.03
C PRO A 72 8.36 10.74 -5.15
N TYR A 73 9.50 10.87 -4.45
CA TYR A 73 10.52 9.81 -4.44
C TYR A 73 10.08 8.56 -3.67
N ILE A 74 9.29 8.72 -2.61
CA ILE A 74 8.67 7.59 -1.90
C ILE A 74 7.65 6.94 -2.80
N MET A 75 6.82 7.73 -3.48
CA MET A 75 5.86 7.24 -4.47
C MET A 75 6.52 6.39 -5.55
N ASP A 76 7.54 6.93 -6.21
CA ASP A 76 8.30 6.22 -7.24
C ASP A 76 8.91 4.91 -6.71
N PHE A 77 9.43 4.95 -5.49
CA PHE A 77 10.04 3.78 -4.86
C PHE A 77 9.00 2.71 -4.53
N VAL A 78 7.87 3.10 -3.91
CA VAL A 78 6.74 2.21 -3.60
C VAL A 78 6.24 1.52 -4.88
N MET A 79 6.00 2.29 -5.94
CA MET A 79 5.54 1.75 -7.22
C MET A 79 6.51 0.72 -7.80
N ARG A 80 7.83 0.93 -7.66
CA ARG A 80 8.86 -0.05 -8.08
C ARG A 80 8.92 -1.29 -7.20
N CYS A 81 8.59 -1.16 -5.91
CA CYS A 81 8.58 -2.29 -4.99
C CYS A 81 7.38 -3.22 -5.21
N PHE A 82 6.20 -2.64 -5.46
CA PHE A 82 4.99 -3.42 -5.71
C PHE A 82 4.90 -3.97 -7.14
N TYR A 83 5.54 -3.29 -8.10
CA TYR A 83 5.55 -3.68 -9.52
C TYR A 83 6.99 -3.79 -10.03
N PRO A 84 7.78 -4.76 -9.54
CA PRO A 84 9.18 -4.88 -9.90
C PRO A 84 9.34 -5.30 -11.37
N GLU A 85 10.20 -4.58 -12.09
CA GLU A 85 10.52 -4.88 -13.50
C GLU A 85 11.67 -5.88 -13.66
N LYS A 86 12.42 -6.18 -12.58
CA LYS A 86 13.63 -7.02 -12.59
C LYS A 86 13.52 -8.17 -11.62
N GLU A 87 13.75 -9.38 -12.12
CA GLU A 87 13.58 -10.66 -11.44
C GLU A 87 14.43 -10.86 -10.16
N GLU A 88 15.64 -10.28 -10.08
CA GLU A 88 16.55 -10.52 -8.94
C GLU A 88 16.04 -10.08 -7.56
N VAL A 89 15.07 -9.15 -7.52
CA VAL A 89 14.50 -8.63 -6.27
C VAL A 89 13.01 -8.99 -6.15
N SER A 90 12.35 -9.30 -7.28
CA SER A 90 10.91 -9.52 -7.38
C SER A 90 10.41 -10.66 -6.49
N ASP A 91 11.08 -11.83 -6.50
CA ASP A 91 10.63 -12.98 -5.71
C ASP A 91 10.71 -12.73 -4.22
N SER A 92 11.78 -12.05 -3.77
CA SER A 92 11.92 -11.68 -2.35
C SER A 92 10.91 -10.63 -1.93
N LEU A 93 10.54 -9.69 -2.82
CA LEU A 93 9.54 -8.67 -2.53
C LEU A 93 8.12 -9.23 -2.59
N ASN A 94 7.82 -10.08 -3.55
CA ASN A 94 6.48 -10.68 -3.69
C ASN A 94 6.13 -11.55 -2.49
N SER A 95 7.06 -12.39 -2.02
CA SER A 95 6.84 -13.19 -0.81
C SER A 95 6.69 -12.31 0.44
N THR A 96 7.54 -11.29 0.59
CA THR A 96 7.47 -10.34 1.72
C THR A 96 6.20 -9.49 1.67
N ASN A 97 5.75 -9.08 0.49
CA ASN A 97 4.51 -8.33 0.33
C ASN A 97 3.28 -9.17 0.70
N GLN A 98 3.22 -10.42 0.23
CA GLN A 98 2.11 -11.32 0.53
C GLN A 98 2.02 -11.61 2.03
N GLU A 99 3.14 -11.95 2.66
CA GLU A 99 3.21 -12.18 4.11
C GLU A 99 2.81 -10.92 4.90
N TYR A 100 3.24 -9.75 4.45
CA TYR A 100 2.87 -8.48 5.07
C TYR A 100 1.37 -8.20 4.97
N ILE A 101 0.77 -8.42 3.80
CA ILE A 101 -0.68 -8.25 3.60
C ILE A 101 -1.44 -9.21 4.51
N ASP A 102 -1.10 -10.49 4.51
CA ASP A 102 -1.81 -11.50 5.28
C ASP A 102 -1.70 -11.26 6.80
N ASN A 103 -0.54 -10.86 7.30
CA ASN A 103 -0.33 -10.55 8.72
C ASN A 103 -0.95 -9.21 9.15
N SER A 104 -1.04 -8.24 8.23
CA SER A 104 -1.56 -6.91 8.54
C SER A 104 -3.08 -6.86 8.58
N ILE A 105 -3.77 -7.74 7.89
CA ILE A 105 -5.24 -7.73 7.80
C ILE A 105 -5.88 -7.80 9.19
N PHE A 106 -5.45 -8.75 10.03
CA PHE A 106 -5.99 -8.92 11.38
C PHE A 106 -5.80 -7.69 12.26
N TRP A 107 -4.60 -7.12 12.22
CA TRP A 107 -4.28 -5.95 13.03
C TRP A 107 -4.99 -4.69 12.53
N TYR A 108 -5.10 -4.54 11.21
CA TYR A 108 -5.68 -3.36 10.57
C TYR A 108 -7.17 -3.21 10.86
N PHE A 109 -7.88 -4.32 10.94
CA PHE A 109 -9.33 -4.37 11.14
C PHE A 109 -9.74 -4.77 12.56
N LYS A 110 -8.84 -4.71 13.54
CA LYS A 110 -9.08 -5.14 14.93
C LYS A 110 -10.27 -4.48 15.62
N ASN A 111 -10.59 -3.22 15.25
CA ASN A 111 -11.66 -2.43 15.85
C ASN A 111 -12.92 -2.35 14.96
N VAL A 112 -12.91 -2.99 13.80
CA VAL A 112 -14.03 -2.93 12.86
C VAL A 112 -15.21 -3.77 13.35
N ASP A 113 -16.40 -3.17 13.28
CA ASP A 113 -17.67 -3.83 13.54
C ASP A 113 -18.15 -4.58 12.29
N PHE A 114 -17.82 -5.86 12.22
CA PHE A 114 -18.23 -6.73 11.13
C PHE A 114 -19.72 -7.11 11.16
N THR A 115 -20.47 -6.77 12.21
CA THR A 115 -21.92 -7.08 12.30
C THR A 115 -22.75 -6.28 11.29
N LYS A 116 -22.18 -5.21 10.74
CA LYS A 116 -22.77 -4.41 9.66
C LYS A 116 -22.90 -5.18 8.34
N PHE A 117 -22.04 -6.18 8.12
CA PHE A 117 -22.06 -7.00 6.91
C PHE A 117 -23.26 -7.96 6.91
N ARG A 118 -23.77 -8.23 5.72
CA ARG A 118 -24.76 -9.26 5.49
C ARG A 118 -24.14 -10.63 5.75
N ASP A 119 -24.92 -11.57 6.23
CA ASP A 119 -24.46 -12.91 6.63
C ASP A 119 -23.94 -13.74 5.43
N ASP A 120 -24.32 -13.38 4.19
CA ASP A 120 -23.88 -14.00 2.95
C ASP A 120 -22.63 -13.32 2.34
N THR A 121 -22.04 -12.36 3.04
CA THR A 121 -20.91 -11.55 2.56
C THR A 121 -19.64 -11.82 3.36
N ASP A 122 -18.54 -12.03 2.65
CA ASP A 122 -17.20 -12.21 3.20
C ASP A 122 -16.39 -10.91 3.10
N PRO A 123 -16.13 -10.20 4.24
CA PRO A 123 -15.38 -8.96 4.25
C PRO A 123 -13.95 -9.09 3.74
N GLU A 124 -13.28 -10.22 4.00
CA GLU A 124 -11.92 -10.47 3.51
C GLU A 124 -11.90 -10.57 1.99
N LYS A 125 -12.91 -11.21 1.41
CA LYS A 125 -13.04 -11.32 -0.05
C LYS A 125 -13.27 -9.94 -0.69
N ILE A 126 -14.05 -9.06 -0.06
CA ILE A 126 -14.25 -7.68 -0.53
C ILE A 126 -12.94 -6.91 -0.50
N LEU A 127 -12.20 -6.99 0.60
CA LEU A 127 -10.87 -6.36 0.68
C LEU A 127 -9.96 -6.83 -0.44
N ARG A 128 -9.87 -8.14 -0.67
CA ARG A 128 -9.05 -8.72 -1.74
C ARG A 128 -9.49 -8.23 -3.12
N MET A 129 -10.81 -8.13 -3.38
CA MET A 129 -11.31 -7.59 -4.65
C MET A 129 -10.89 -6.12 -4.85
N LEU A 130 -11.01 -5.27 -3.83
CA LEU A 130 -10.56 -3.87 -3.90
C LEU A 130 -9.06 -3.77 -4.18
N LEU A 131 -8.24 -4.62 -3.54
CA LEU A 131 -6.80 -4.68 -3.81
C LEU A 131 -6.52 -5.12 -5.25
N TRP A 132 -7.20 -6.16 -5.76
CA TRP A 132 -7.02 -6.62 -7.15
C TRP A 132 -7.51 -5.59 -8.17
N MET A 133 -8.58 -4.85 -7.90
CA MET A 133 -9.03 -3.75 -8.76
C MET A 133 -7.99 -2.64 -8.83
N THR A 134 -7.41 -2.26 -7.69
CA THR A 134 -6.31 -1.29 -7.62
C THR A 134 -5.09 -1.75 -8.41
N ASP A 135 -4.67 -3.00 -8.21
CA ASP A 135 -3.54 -3.59 -8.94
C ASP A 135 -3.80 -3.68 -10.45
N GLY A 136 -5.01 -4.09 -10.82
CA GLY A 136 -5.46 -4.15 -12.21
C GLY A 136 -5.41 -2.78 -12.88
N TYR A 137 -5.91 -1.75 -12.23
CA TYR A 137 -5.87 -0.37 -12.70
C TYR A 137 -4.43 0.11 -12.94
N ILE A 138 -3.56 -0.05 -11.96
CA ILE A 138 -2.16 0.37 -12.06
C ILE A 138 -1.45 -0.39 -13.19
N SER A 139 -1.66 -1.71 -13.26
CA SER A 139 -1.07 -2.56 -14.28
C SER A 139 -1.56 -2.20 -15.69
N GLU A 140 -2.82 -1.82 -15.85
CA GLU A 140 -3.39 -1.36 -17.11
C GLU A 140 -2.77 -0.03 -17.56
N LYS A 141 -2.70 0.97 -16.68
CA LYS A 141 -2.05 2.27 -16.97
C LYS A 141 -0.61 2.07 -17.43
N ARG A 142 0.15 1.20 -16.75
CA ARG A 142 1.54 0.87 -17.13
C ARG A 142 1.63 0.22 -18.51
N ARG A 143 0.79 -0.78 -18.81
CA ARG A 143 0.75 -1.42 -20.14
C ARG A 143 0.42 -0.44 -21.26
N GLN A 144 -0.41 0.58 -20.98
CA GLN A 144 -0.76 1.63 -21.92
C GLN A 144 0.31 2.72 -22.05
N GLY A 145 1.38 2.68 -21.25
CA GLY A 145 2.39 3.74 -21.20
C GLY A 145 1.85 5.07 -20.65
N LYS A 146 0.72 5.05 -19.93
CA LYS A 146 0.12 6.24 -19.33
C LYS A 146 0.72 6.50 -17.94
N PRO A 147 0.86 7.77 -17.55
CA PRO A 147 1.29 8.09 -16.19
C PRO A 147 0.26 7.58 -15.17
N PHE A 148 0.76 7.19 -14.00
CA PHE A 148 -0.08 6.95 -12.84
C PHE A 148 -0.46 8.31 -12.23
N VAL A 149 -1.76 8.54 -12.09
CA VAL A 149 -2.33 9.76 -11.49
C VAL A 149 -3.05 9.36 -10.21
N LEU A 150 -2.54 9.84 -9.08
CA LEU A 150 -3.02 9.43 -7.76
C LEU A 150 -4.48 9.84 -7.52
N GLU A 151 -4.86 11.02 -8.00
CA GLU A 151 -6.21 11.55 -7.87
C GLU A 151 -7.24 10.69 -8.62
N GLU A 152 -6.89 10.18 -9.81
CA GLU A 152 -7.78 9.30 -10.59
C GLU A 152 -8.05 7.99 -9.84
N ILE A 153 -7.00 7.32 -9.34
CA ILE A 153 -7.19 6.06 -8.61
C ILE A 153 -7.92 6.27 -7.29
N MET A 154 -7.74 7.40 -6.62
CA MET A 154 -8.46 7.72 -5.38
C MET A 154 -9.96 7.89 -5.64
N GLN A 155 -10.33 8.55 -6.75
CA GLN A 155 -11.72 8.66 -7.16
C GLN A 155 -12.33 7.29 -7.46
N ASP A 156 -11.67 6.50 -8.33
CA ASP A 156 -12.13 5.16 -8.68
C ASP A 156 -12.25 4.26 -7.46
N PHE A 157 -11.28 4.30 -6.53
CA PHE A 157 -11.32 3.55 -5.29
C PHE A 157 -12.52 3.92 -4.41
N GLY A 158 -12.85 5.21 -4.32
CA GLY A 158 -14.06 5.70 -3.63
C GLY A 158 -15.34 5.12 -4.25
N GLU A 159 -15.46 5.18 -5.58
CA GLU A 159 -16.61 4.64 -6.31
C GLU A 159 -16.75 3.12 -6.11
N TRP A 160 -15.64 2.36 -6.17
CA TRP A 160 -15.65 0.91 -5.91
C TRP A 160 -16.04 0.60 -4.47
N SER A 161 -15.49 1.34 -3.51
CA SER A 161 -15.83 1.18 -2.09
C SER A 161 -17.32 1.41 -1.82
N ASP A 162 -17.90 2.45 -2.41
CA ASP A 162 -19.33 2.75 -2.31
C ASP A 162 -20.21 1.63 -2.93
N MET A 163 -19.80 1.10 -4.08
CA MET A 163 -20.48 -0.03 -4.70
C MET A 163 -20.47 -1.26 -3.79
N PHE A 164 -19.30 -1.62 -3.26
CA PHE A 164 -19.17 -2.77 -2.36
C PHE A 164 -19.91 -2.55 -1.04
N ARG A 165 -19.90 -1.35 -0.48
CA ARG A 165 -20.67 -1.02 0.73
C ARG A 165 -22.15 -1.29 0.53
N LYS A 166 -22.73 -0.81 -0.56
CA LYS A 166 -24.15 -1.03 -0.90
C LYS A 166 -24.50 -2.51 -1.11
N MET A 167 -23.58 -3.30 -1.62
CA MET A 167 -23.78 -4.75 -1.81
C MET A 167 -23.59 -5.55 -0.53
N ALA A 168 -22.67 -5.13 0.33
CA ALA A 168 -22.15 -5.88 1.45
C ALA A 168 -22.86 -5.62 2.77
N TYR A 169 -23.32 -4.39 2.98
CA TYR A 169 -23.96 -4.00 4.25
C TYR A 169 -25.45 -4.34 4.28
N LYS A 170 -25.95 -4.57 5.49
CA LYS A 170 -27.37 -4.65 5.78
C LYS A 170 -27.99 -3.26 5.52
N GLU A 171 -29.25 -3.23 5.10
CA GLU A 171 -29.95 -1.99 4.72
C GLU A 171 -29.96 -0.92 5.83
N GLU A 172 -29.98 -1.35 7.08
CA GLU A 172 -29.98 -0.47 8.26
C GLU A 172 -28.66 0.29 8.48
N PHE A 173 -27.59 -0.04 7.74
CA PHE A 173 -26.25 0.58 7.82
C PHE A 173 -25.82 1.31 6.53
N LEU A 174 -26.72 1.49 5.58
CA LEU A 174 -26.48 2.19 4.30
C LEU A 174 -26.74 3.70 4.33
#